data_0e29764d880ead23f7e605cd476781dd
#
_entry.id   0e29764d880ead23f7e605cd476781dd
#
_cell.length_a   1.000
_cell.length_b   1.000
_cell.length_c   1.000
_cell.angle_alpha   90.00
_cell.angle_beta   90.00
_cell.angle_gamma   90.00
#
_symmetry.space_group_name_H-M   'P 1'
#
loop_
_entity.id
_entity.type
_entity.pdbx_description
1 polymer ?
#
loop_
_entity_poly.entity_id
_entity_poly.type
_entity_poly.pdbx_seq_one_letter_code
_entity_poly.pdbx_strand_id
1 'polypeptide(L)'
;MRTIAEIYTAYRIMPSLQMHQLRVAAAGKLICDHFVGEIETNAVVLACLFHDMGNIIKSDLSLFPEFLEPEGPDYWQAIKRDYLETYGPDEHGATNAIVQEVGLPENVRHIIDDARFSRLEATRDGTVFEPKIEKYCDMRAGPFGILSLDDRLAEGRARYAEKKGYNTPEGQQSYRKAADAAHEIEKQIFARCTFKPEDINDESAATLIEELRHYPVE
;
A
#
# COMPACT_ATOMS: atom_id res chain seq x y z
N MET A 1 -21.99 -8.03 -7.52
CA MET A 1 -20.59 -7.54 -7.75
C MET A 1 -20.57 -6.10 -7.28
N ARG A 2 -19.68 -5.77 -6.36
CA ARG A 2 -19.45 -4.41 -5.85
C ARG A 2 -18.21 -3.84 -6.50
N THR A 3 -18.18 -2.52 -6.70
CA THR A 3 -16.97 -1.82 -7.14
C THR A 3 -16.10 -1.42 -5.93
N ILE A 4 -14.82 -1.12 -6.19
CA ILE A 4 -13.90 -0.60 -5.16
C ILE A 4 -14.45 0.67 -4.50
N ALA A 5 -15.01 1.61 -5.28
CA ALA A 5 -15.59 2.85 -4.73
C ALA A 5 -16.75 2.56 -3.76
N GLU A 6 -17.61 1.59 -4.09
CA GLU A 6 -18.71 1.16 -3.21
C GLU A 6 -18.20 0.50 -1.92
N ILE A 7 -17.14 -0.31 -2.01
CA ILE A 7 -16.50 -0.93 -0.84
C ILE A 7 -15.84 0.12 0.03
N TYR A 8 -15.04 1.01 -0.54
CA TYR A 8 -14.39 2.09 0.22
C TYR A 8 -15.41 2.99 0.94
N THR A 9 -16.56 3.26 0.28
CA THR A 9 -17.67 3.99 0.89
C THR A 9 -18.28 3.21 2.05
N ALA A 10 -18.56 1.92 1.87
CA ALA A 10 -19.16 1.06 2.89
C ALA A 10 -18.28 0.93 4.16
N TYR A 11 -16.97 0.87 3.98
CA TYR A 11 -16.00 0.82 5.07
C TYR A 11 -15.50 2.21 5.51
N ARG A 12 -16.06 3.30 4.99
CA ARG A 12 -15.71 4.68 5.36
C ARG A 12 -14.20 4.94 5.30
N ILE A 13 -13.56 4.46 4.22
CA ILE A 13 -12.12 4.66 4.02
C ILE A 13 -11.85 6.15 3.71
N MET A 14 -10.89 6.76 4.39
CA MET A 14 -10.50 8.16 4.18
C MET A 14 -10.16 8.43 2.71
N PRO A 15 -10.58 9.56 2.10
CA PRO A 15 -10.28 9.88 0.71
C PRO A 15 -8.78 9.83 0.36
N SER A 16 -7.92 10.28 1.27
CA SER A 16 -6.46 10.20 1.13
C SER A 16 -5.94 8.75 1.09
N LEU A 17 -6.52 7.87 1.92
CA LEU A 17 -6.17 6.45 1.95
C LEU A 17 -6.72 5.72 0.72
N GLN A 18 -7.94 6.05 0.26
CA GLN A 18 -8.47 5.56 -1.01
C GLN A 18 -7.50 5.89 -2.16
N MET A 19 -7.05 7.14 -2.24
CA MET A 19 -6.12 7.60 -3.27
C MET A 19 -4.76 6.90 -3.16
N HIS A 20 -4.25 6.67 -1.94
CA HIS A 20 -3.03 5.90 -1.73
C HIS A 20 -3.17 4.49 -2.31
N GLN A 21 -4.20 3.73 -1.93
CA GLN A 21 -4.42 2.37 -2.41
C GLN A 21 -4.64 2.32 -3.93
N LEU A 22 -5.33 3.30 -4.51
CA LEU A 22 -5.51 3.41 -5.97
C LEU A 22 -4.17 3.67 -6.70
N ARG A 23 -3.28 4.52 -6.14
CA ARG A 23 -1.92 4.73 -6.69
C ARG A 23 -1.09 3.46 -6.62
N VAL A 24 -1.13 2.75 -5.49
CA VAL A 24 -0.45 1.46 -5.32
C VAL A 24 -0.95 0.44 -6.35
N ALA A 25 -2.25 0.35 -6.54
CA ALA A 25 -2.87 -0.56 -7.50
C ALA A 25 -2.57 -0.19 -8.96
N ALA A 26 -2.56 1.11 -9.29
CA ALA A 26 -2.20 1.57 -10.63
C ALA A 26 -0.74 1.24 -10.96
N ALA A 27 0.18 1.49 -10.02
CA ALA A 27 1.59 1.08 -10.16
C ALA A 27 1.74 -0.44 -10.30
N GLY A 28 1.01 -1.22 -9.48
CA GLY A 28 1.00 -2.68 -9.55
C GLY A 28 0.49 -3.20 -10.90
N LYS A 29 -0.59 -2.62 -11.42
CA LYS A 29 -1.13 -2.95 -12.73
C LYS A 29 -0.14 -2.64 -13.85
N LEU A 30 0.50 -1.46 -13.83
CA LEU A 30 1.54 -1.10 -14.80
C LEU A 30 2.68 -2.11 -14.81
N ILE A 31 3.15 -2.54 -13.64
CA ILE A 31 4.20 -3.57 -13.54
C ILE A 31 3.71 -4.88 -14.14
N CYS A 32 2.52 -5.35 -13.75
CA CYS A 32 1.98 -6.63 -14.24
C CYS A 32 1.78 -6.63 -15.75
N ASP A 33 1.31 -5.53 -16.34
CA ASP A 33 1.10 -5.40 -17.80
C ASP A 33 2.41 -5.46 -18.60
N HIS A 34 3.54 -5.16 -17.97
CA HIS A 34 4.86 -5.18 -18.59
C HIS A 34 5.77 -6.31 -18.06
N PHE A 35 5.25 -7.18 -17.22
CA PHE A 35 6.02 -8.27 -16.61
C PHE A 35 6.25 -9.42 -17.62
N VAL A 36 7.48 -9.90 -17.69
CA VAL A 36 7.86 -11.02 -18.57
C VAL A 36 7.80 -12.31 -17.76
N GLY A 37 6.76 -13.07 -17.99
CA GLY A 37 6.46 -14.33 -17.30
C GLY A 37 5.02 -14.39 -16.81
N GLU A 38 4.69 -15.46 -16.10
CA GLU A 38 3.38 -15.63 -15.49
C GLU A 38 3.30 -14.78 -14.23
N ILE A 39 2.18 -14.06 -14.07
CA ILE A 39 1.85 -13.23 -12.90
C ILE A 39 0.33 -13.18 -12.71
N GLU A 40 -0.13 -13.32 -11.49
CA GLU A 40 -1.55 -13.23 -11.15
C GLU A 40 -1.99 -11.75 -11.02
N THR A 41 -2.11 -11.04 -12.15
CA THR A 41 -2.42 -9.60 -12.21
C THR A 41 -3.63 -9.22 -11.36
N ASN A 42 -4.73 -9.98 -11.44
CA ASN A 42 -5.93 -9.69 -10.64
C ASN A 42 -5.65 -9.79 -9.13
N ALA A 43 -4.88 -10.78 -8.71
CA ALA A 43 -4.52 -10.94 -7.30
C ALA A 43 -3.62 -9.79 -6.80
N VAL A 44 -2.64 -9.36 -7.60
CA VAL A 44 -1.79 -8.20 -7.29
C VAL A 44 -2.63 -6.93 -7.18
N VAL A 45 -3.49 -6.65 -8.16
CA VAL A 45 -4.34 -5.44 -8.16
C VAL A 45 -5.26 -5.43 -6.93
N LEU A 46 -5.93 -6.55 -6.63
CA LEU A 46 -6.77 -6.65 -5.43
C LEU A 46 -5.94 -6.49 -4.14
N ALA A 47 -4.78 -7.11 -4.05
CA ALA A 47 -3.91 -6.93 -2.88
C ALA A 47 -3.54 -5.46 -2.69
N CYS A 48 -3.13 -4.76 -3.76
CA CYS A 48 -2.82 -3.33 -3.72
C CYS A 48 -4.03 -2.47 -3.30
N LEU A 49 -5.25 -2.81 -3.75
CA LEU A 49 -6.46 -2.08 -3.41
C LEU A 49 -6.92 -2.31 -1.96
N PHE A 50 -6.45 -3.35 -1.30
CA PHE A 50 -6.97 -3.74 0.02
C PHE A 50 -5.91 -3.78 1.14
N HIS A 51 -4.62 -3.59 0.85
CA HIS A 51 -3.53 -3.82 1.81
C HIS A 51 -3.61 -2.96 3.08
N ASP A 52 -4.22 -1.80 2.99
CA ASP A 52 -4.26 -0.79 4.05
C ASP A 52 -5.67 -0.47 4.57
N MET A 53 -6.67 -1.39 4.39
CA MET A 53 -8.06 -1.14 4.79
C MET A 53 -8.22 -0.82 6.28
N GLY A 54 -7.34 -1.33 7.15
CA GLY A 54 -7.32 -1.06 8.59
C GLY A 54 -6.44 0.13 9.00
N ASN A 55 -5.81 0.82 8.08
CA ASN A 55 -4.74 1.78 8.36
C ASN A 55 -5.16 2.98 9.25
N ILE A 56 -6.44 3.36 9.27
CA ILE A 56 -6.94 4.43 10.14
C ILE A 56 -6.59 4.18 11.63
N ILE A 57 -6.49 2.93 12.06
CA ILE A 57 -6.17 2.53 13.44
C ILE A 57 -4.83 3.12 13.89
N LYS A 58 -3.80 3.06 13.03
CA LYS A 58 -2.46 3.57 13.34
C LYS A 58 -2.23 5.01 12.90
N SER A 59 -3.14 5.60 12.11
CA SER A 59 -2.98 6.93 11.53
C SER A 59 -2.90 8.00 12.61
N ASP A 60 -1.93 8.89 12.47
CA ASP A 60 -1.87 10.13 13.22
C ASP A 60 -2.60 11.20 12.40
N LEU A 61 -3.82 11.53 12.84
CA LEU A 61 -4.70 12.45 12.14
C LEU A 61 -4.22 13.92 12.21
N SER A 62 -3.18 14.21 12.98
CA SER A 62 -2.61 15.56 13.07
C SER A 62 -1.54 15.86 12.00
N LEU A 63 -0.99 14.82 11.35
CA LEU A 63 0.13 14.98 10.40
C LEU A 63 -0.25 15.70 9.10
N PHE A 64 -1.48 15.48 8.62
CA PHE A 64 -1.97 16.05 7.35
C PHE A 64 -3.41 16.53 7.55
N PRO A 65 -3.63 17.72 8.17
CA PRO A 65 -4.97 18.24 8.44
C PRO A 65 -5.84 18.35 7.18
N GLU A 66 -5.24 18.65 6.02
CA GLU A 66 -5.90 18.75 4.73
C GLU A 66 -6.54 17.43 4.27
N PHE A 67 -6.08 16.29 4.75
CA PHE A 67 -6.65 14.98 4.43
C PHE A 67 -7.94 14.66 5.21
N LEU A 68 -8.27 15.50 6.20
CA LEU A 68 -9.48 15.33 7.02
C LEU A 68 -10.68 16.05 6.45
N GLU A 69 -10.48 16.93 5.46
CA GLU A 69 -11.54 17.69 4.81
C GLU A 69 -12.33 16.82 3.79
N PRO A 70 -13.64 17.09 3.60
CA PRO A 70 -14.43 18.14 4.25
C PRO A 70 -15.04 17.75 5.61
N GLU A 71 -14.95 16.47 6.05
CA GLU A 71 -15.62 15.96 7.25
C GLU A 71 -15.03 16.47 8.55
N GLY A 72 -13.76 16.81 8.55
CA GLY A 72 -13.04 17.35 9.70
C GLY A 72 -12.53 16.29 10.69
N PRO A 73 -11.68 16.73 11.66
CA PRO A 73 -10.95 15.82 12.55
C PRO A 73 -11.86 15.02 13.50
N ASP A 74 -12.96 15.61 13.99
CA ASP A 74 -13.85 14.93 14.92
C ASP A 74 -14.56 13.75 14.28
N TYR A 75 -14.94 13.88 13.00
CA TYR A 75 -15.52 12.79 12.22
C TYR A 75 -14.54 11.63 12.08
N TRP A 76 -13.32 11.89 11.60
CA TRP A 76 -12.33 10.85 11.42
C TRP A 76 -11.85 10.23 12.72
N GLN A 77 -11.83 11.00 13.81
CA GLN A 77 -11.56 10.46 15.13
C GLN A 77 -12.69 9.52 15.62
N ALA A 78 -13.94 9.80 15.26
CA ALA A 78 -15.05 8.90 15.54
C ALA A 78 -14.93 7.59 14.73
N ILE A 79 -14.64 7.69 13.42
CA ILE A 79 -14.38 6.50 12.57
C ILE A 79 -13.24 5.66 13.13
N LYS A 80 -12.15 6.28 13.54
CA LYS A 80 -11.01 5.58 14.14
C LYS A 80 -11.41 4.82 15.42
N ARG A 81 -12.25 5.41 16.27
CA ARG A 81 -12.78 4.71 17.47
C ARG A 81 -13.64 3.51 17.09
N ASP A 82 -14.54 3.67 16.11
CA ASP A 82 -15.38 2.57 15.61
C ASP A 82 -14.51 1.39 15.10
N TYR A 83 -13.42 1.70 14.39
CA TYR A 83 -12.48 0.68 13.91
C TYR A 83 -11.76 -0.02 15.05
N LEU A 84 -11.30 0.72 16.06
CA LEU A 84 -10.65 0.17 17.25
C LEU A 84 -11.60 -0.74 18.05
N GLU A 85 -12.89 -0.34 18.17
CA GLU A 85 -13.91 -1.13 18.85
C GLU A 85 -14.27 -2.40 18.07
N THR A 86 -14.35 -2.32 16.75
CA THR A 86 -14.78 -3.43 15.88
C THR A 86 -13.66 -4.44 15.62
N TYR A 87 -12.46 -3.95 15.31
CA TYR A 87 -11.35 -4.76 14.80
C TYR A 87 -10.15 -4.84 15.77
N GLY A 88 -10.17 -4.07 16.87
CA GLY A 88 -9.04 -4.02 17.80
C GLY A 88 -7.91 -3.07 17.36
N PRO A 89 -6.78 -3.08 18.10
CA PRO A 89 -5.71 -2.09 17.92
C PRO A 89 -4.67 -2.45 16.82
N ASP A 90 -4.78 -3.61 16.20
CA ASP A 90 -3.86 -4.08 15.15
C ASP A 90 -4.42 -3.75 13.75
N GLU A 91 -3.78 -2.82 13.05
CA GLU A 91 -4.19 -2.41 11.71
C GLU A 91 -4.11 -3.55 10.67
N HIS A 92 -3.18 -4.47 10.84
CA HIS A 92 -3.08 -5.65 9.96
C HIS A 92 -4.20 -6.65 10.26
N GLY A 93 -4.52 -6.87 11.53
CA GLY A 93 -5.66 -7.68 11.94
C GLY A 93 -6.97 -7.10 11.37
N ALA A 94 -7.15 -5.78 11.46
CA ALA A 94 -8.31 -5.10 10.89
C ALA A 94 -8.38 -5.26 9.36
N THR A 95 -7.27 -5.06 8.66
CA THR A 95 -7.19 -5.29 7.21
C THR A 95 -7.59 -6.73 6.86
N ASN A 96 -7.05 -7.72 7.53
CA ASN A 96 -7.36 -9.13 7.29
C ASN A 96 -8.84 -9.46 7.57
N ALA A 97 -9.42 -8.91 8.63
CA ALA A 97 -10.84 -9.08 8.93
C ALA A 97 -11.72 -8.51 7.81
N ILE A 98 -11.44 -7.27 7.37
CA ILE A 98 -12.16 -6.62 6.27
C ILE A 98 -12.02 -7.39 4.96
N VAL A 99 -10.82 -7.84 4.62
CA VAL A 99 -10.55 -8.64 3.42
C VAL A 99 -11.34 -9.95 3.43
N GLN A 100 -11.48 -10.57 4.61
CA GLN A 100 -12.28 -11.77 4.80
C GLN A 100 -13.79 -11.48 4.71
N GLU A 101 -14.27 -10.39 5.32
CA GLU A 101 -15.67 -9.93 5.23
C GLU A 101 -16.09 -9.61 3.80
N VAL A 102 -15.19 -9.02 3.01
CA VAL A 102 -15.40 -8.74 1.59
C VAL A 102 -15.45 -10.03 0.78
N GLY A 103 -14.79 -11.10 1.24
CA GLY A 103 -14.75 -12.41 0.60
C GLY A 103 -13.63 -12.55 -0.43
N LEU A 104 -12.52 -11.79 -0.29
CA LEU A 104 -11.41 -11.91 -1.23
C LEU A 104 -10.75 -13.30 -1.20
N PRO A 105 -10.24 -13.77 -2.35
CA PRO A 105 -9.55 -15.05 -2.46
C PRO A 105 -8.35 -15.17 -1.51
N GLU A 106 -8.01 -16.40 -1.12
CA GLU A 106 -6.94 -16.67 -0.17
C GLU A 106 -5.55 -16.24 -0.68
N ASN A 107 -5.28 -16.38 -1.99
CA ASN A 107 -4.05 -15.92 -2.60
C ASN A 107 -3.86 -14.39 -2.45
N VAL A 108 -4.93 -13.58 -2.56
CA VAL A 108 -4.88 -12.14 -2.32
C VAL A 108 -4.51 -11.84 -0.86
N ARG A 109 -5.10 -12.55 0.09
CA ARG A 109 -4.77 -12.41 1.52
C ARG A 109 -3.31 -12.76 1.80
N HIS A 110 -2.79 -13.82 1.19
CA HIS A 110 -1.39 -14.21 1.30
C HIS A 110 -0.44 -13.12 0.75
N ILE A 111 -0.77 -12.51 -0.39
CA ILE A 111 0.02 -11.39 -0.94
C ILE A 111 0.08 -10.24 0.07
N ILE A 112 -1.06 -9.81 0.64
CA ILE A 112 -1.14 -8.74 1.65
C ILE A 112 -0.29 -9.08 2.89
N ASP A 113 -0.39 -10.30 3.40
CA ASP A 113 0.36 -10.74 4.57
C ASP A 113 1.87 -10.82 4.31
N ASP A 114 2.29 -11.31 3.15
CA ASP A 114 3.69 -11.45 2.78
C ASP A 114 4.33 -10.10 2.45
N ALA A 115 3.57 -9.14 2.00
CA ALA A 115 4.04 -7.79 1.68
C ALA A 115 4.16 -6.85 2.89
N ARG A 116 3.89 -7.29 4.12
CA ARG A 116 4.08 -6.47 5.33
C ARG A 116 5.52 -5.96 5.46
N PHE A 117 5.68 -4.71 5.90
CA PHE A 117 7.01 -4.11 6.07
C PHE A 117 7.94 -4.94 6.99
N SER A 118 7.38 -5.58 8.01
CA SER A 118 8.13 -6.48 8.90
C SER A 118 8.66 -7.75 8.23
N ARG A 119 8.14 -8.09 7.04
CA ARG A 119 8.56 -9.25 6.23
C ARG A 119 9.40 -8.89 5.01
N LEU A 120 9.80 -7.63 4.87
CA LEU A 120 10.48 -7.10 3.68
C LEU A 120 11.72 -7.92 3.25
N GLU A 121 12.54 -8.35 4.20
CA GLU A 121 13.70 -9.22 3.90
C GLU A 121 13.24 -10.60 3.40
N ALA A 122 12.21 -11.19 4.00
CA ALA A 122 11.66 -12.46 3.55
C ALA A 122 11.00 -12.34 2.16
N THR A 123 10.30 -11.22 1.91
CA THR A 123 9.73 -10.91 0.59
C THR A 123 10.82 -10.79 -0.48
N ARG A 124 11.93 -10.08 -0.18
CA ARG A 124 13.10 -9.98 -1.06
C ARG A 124 13.66 -11.35 -1.40
N ASP A 125 13.82 -12.22 -0.42
CA ASP A 125 14.47 -13.53 -0.56
C ASP A 125 13.53 -14.61 -1.15
N GLY A 126 12.22 -14.35 -1.13
CA GLY A 126 11.20 -15.23 -1.72
C GLY A 126 11.31 -15.32 -3.24
N THR A 127 10.66 -16.32 -3.83
CA THR A 127 10.64 -16.56 -5.28
C THR A 127 9.36 -16.05 -5.97
N VAL A 128 8.31 -15.74 -5.18
CA VAL A 128 7.02 -15.26 -5.66
C VAL A 128 7.08 -13.76 -5.90
N PHE A 129 6.59 -13.29 -7.05
CA PHE A 129 6.70 -11.88 -7.45
C PHE A 129 5.51 -11.03 -7.00
N GLU A 130 4.34 -11.60 -6.80
CA GLU A 130 3.12 -10.87 -6.43
C GLU A 130 3.31 -10.05 -5.14
N PRO A 131 3.82 -10.60 -4.01
CA PRO A 131 4.11 -9.80 -2.81
C PRO A 131 5.23 -8.77 -3.01
N LYS A 132 6.21 -9.05 -3.91
CA LYS A 132 7.26 -8.09 -4.23
C LYS A 132 6.69 -6.88 -4.94
N ILE A 133 5.81 -7.10 -5.92
CA ILE A 133 5.17 -6.05 -6.70
C ILE A 133 4.29 -5.21 -5.79
N GLU A 134 3.42 -5.82 -4.99
CA GLU A 134 2.56 -5.10 -4.05
C GLU A 134 3.40 -4.24 -3.11
N LYS A 135 4.40 -4.83 -2.44
CA LYS A 135 5.26 -4.11 -1.49
C LYS A 135 6.05 -2.99 -2.13
N TYR A 136 6.61 -3.22 -3.32
CA TYR A 136 7.32 -2.19 -4.06
C TYR A 136 6.39 -1.02 -4.41
N CYS A 137 5.17 -1.28 -4.87
CA CYS A 137 4.21 -0.24 -5.23
C CYS A 137 3.76 0.58 -4.02
N ASP A 138 3.51 -0.05 -2.85
CA ASP A 138 3.27 0.66 -1.59
C ASP A 138 4.43 1.60 -1.24
N MET A 139 5.67 1.14 -1.44
CA MET A 139 6.88 1.93 -1.21
C MET A 139 7.17 2.97 -2.31
N ARG A 140 6.31 3.11 -3.33
CA ARG A 140 6.35 4.17 -4.34
C ARG A 140 5.26 5.23 -4.13
N ALA A 141 4.17 4.87 -3.45
CA ALA A 141 3.05 5.78 -3.20
C ALA A 141 3.33 6.68 -1.97
N GLY A 142 3.61 7.95 -2.22
CA GLY A 142 3.71 8.99 -1.21
C GLY A 142 2.36 9.61 -0.85
N PRO A 143 2.34 10.56 0.13
CA PRO A 143 1.09 11.23 0.53
C PRO A 143 0.43 11.97 -0.62
N PHE A 144 1.20 12.60 -1.49
CA PHE A 144 0.70 13.50 -2.54
C PHE A 144 0.88 12.98 -3.96
N GLY A 145 1.56 11.85 -4.18
CA GLY A 145 1.83 11.33 -5.51
C GLY A 145 2.68 10.06 -5.50
N ILE A 146 2.99 9.57 -6.70
CA ILE A 146 3.92 8.48 -6.91
C ILE A 146 5.35 9.05 -6.98
N LEU A 147 6.22 8.55 -6.12
CA LEU A 147 7.60 9.01 -5.98
C LEU A 147 8.58 7.98 -6.55
N SER A 148 9.85 8.37 -6.76
CA SER A 148 10.91 7.38 -6.89
C SER A 148 11.06 6.58 -5.58
N LEU A 149 11.68 5.40 -5.64
CA LEU A 149 11.91 4.63 -4.42
C LEU A 149 12.78 5.41 -3.42
N ASP A 150 13.83 6.08 -3.90
CA ASP A 150 14.72 6.89 -3.07
C ASP A 150 13.99 8.06 -2.39
N ASP A 151 13.19 8.81 -3.15
CA ASP A 151 12.42 9.93 -2.60
C ASP A 151 11.41 9.46 -1.56
N ARG A 152 10.75 8.33 -1.82
CA ARG A 152 9.77 7.76 -0.88
C ARG A 152 10.43 7.22 0.40
N LEU A 153 11.60 6.59 0.27
CA LEU A 153 12.39 6.16 1.41
C LEU A 153 12.88 7.36 2.23
N ALA A 154 13.36 8.42 1.58
CA ALA A 154 13.79 9.65 2.25
C ALA A 154 12.62 10.34 2.98
N GLU A 155 11.45 10.45 2.33
CA GLU A 155 10.23 11.01 2.92
C GLU A 155 9.79 10.20 4.15
N GLY A 156 9.71 8.87 4.03
CA GLY A 156 9.32 7.99 5.12
C GLY A 156 10.31 8.04 6.30
N ARG A 157 11.62 8.13 6.02
CA ARG A 157 12.64 8.32 7.05
C ARG A 157 12.44 9.62 7.82
N ALA A 158 12.20 10.72 7.11
CA ALA A 158 11.96 12.03 7.74
C ALA A 158 10.69 12.01 8.59
N ARG A 159 9.58 11.51 8.05
CA ARG A 159 8.26 11.48 8.71
C ARG A 159 8.24 10.59 9.96
N TYR A 160 8.95 9.46 9.94
CA TYR A 160 8.93 8.49 11.04
C TYR A 160 10.20 8.49 11.88
N ALA A 161 11.08 9.50 11.74
CA ALA A 161 12.39 9.54 12.40
C ALA A 161 12.30 9.32 13.91
N GLU A 162 11.39 10.02 14.59
CA GLU A 162 11.20 9.89 16.04
C GLU A 162 10.47 8.61 16.42
N LYS A 163 9.33 8.34 15.77
CA LYS A 163 8.46 7.19 16.08
C LYS A 163 9.16 5.84 15.89
N LYS A 164 10.05 5.72 14.89
CA LYS A 164 10.80 4.51 14.56
C LYS A 164 12.23 4.51 15.11
N GLY A 165 12.63 5.57 15.81
CA GLY A 165 13.96 5.69 16.37
C GLY A 165 15.09 5.74 15.30
N TYR A 166 14.80 6.22 14.09
CA TYR A 166 15.79 6.30 13.00
C TYR A 166 16.93 7.29 13.29
N ASN A 167 16.82 8.06 14.40
CA ASN A 167 17.88 8.92 14.90
C ASN A 167 18.91 8.16 15.75
N THR A 168 18.64 6.91 16.16
CA THR A 168 19.57 6.05 16.91
C THR A 168 20.43 5.20 15.98
N PRO A 169 21.62 4.73 16.40
CA PRO A 169 22.44 3.83 15.60
C PRO A 169 21.70 2.56 15.15
N GLU A 170 20.93 1.95 16.04
CA GLU A 170 20.15 0.74 15.79
C GLU A 170 19.04 1.02 14.77
N GLY A 171 18.31 2.14 14.92
CA GLY A 171 17.27 2.56 13.98
C GLY A 171 17.85 2.90 12.60
N GLN A 172 19.03 3.53 12.53
CA GLN A 172 19.72 3.78 11.27
C GLN A 172 20.15 2.48 10.58
N GLN A 173 20.60 1.49 11.35
CA GLN A 173 20.94 0.17 10.80
C GLN A 173 19.70 -0.56 10.28
N SER A 174 18.60 -0.53 11.04
CA SER A 174 17.32 -1.11 10.62
C SER A 174 16.80 -0.45 9.34
N TYR A 175 16.85 0.88 9.28
CA TYR A 175 16.46 1.62 8.09
C TYR A 175 17.29 1.23 6.86
N ARG A 176 18.64 1.17 7.01
CA ARG A 176 19.53 0.77 5.90
C ARG A 176 19.20 -0.62 5.38
N LYS A 177 19.00 -1.60 6.25
CA LYS A 177 18.61 -2.95 5.86
C LYS A 177 17.29 -2.97 5.07
N ALA A 178 16.31 -2.18 5.52
CA ALA A 178 15.04 -2.06 4.82
C ALA A 178 15.20 -1.38 3.44
N ALA A 179 16.01 -0.33 3.35
CA ALA A 179 16.29 0.35 2.09
C ALA A 179 17.04 -0.57 1.10
N ASP A 180 18.05 -1.31 1.57
CA ASP A 180 18.77 -2.28 0.74
C ASP A 180 17.86 -3.39 0.23
N ALA A 181 16.95 -3.89 1.08
CA ALA A 181 15.98 -4.90 0.68
C ALA A 181 14.98 -4.36 -0.37
N ALA A 182 14.54 -3.11 -0.21
CA ALA A 182 13.64 -2.44 -1.16
C ALA A 182 14.28 -2.25 -2.53
N HIS A 183 15.52 -1.79 -2.59
CA HIS A 183 16.26 -1.65 -3.85
C HIS A 183 16.51 -3.00 -4.53
N GLU A 184 16.78 -4.05 -3.77
CA GLU A 184 16.94 -5.38 -4.36
C GLU A 184 15.61 -5.92 -4.90
N ILE A 185 14.47 -5.65 -4.23
CA ILE A 185 13.14 -5.98 -4.77
C ILE A 185 12.88 -5.23 -6.07
N GLU A 186 13.15 -3.91 -6.12
CA GLU A 186 13.03 -3.11 -7.34
C GLU A 186 13.84 -3.74 -8.48
N LYS A 187 15.12 -4.02 -8.25
CA LYS A 187 15.99 -4.66 -9.23
C LYS A 187 15.46 -6.00 -9.73
N GLN A 188 14.95 -6.84 -8.82
CA GLN A 188 14.39 -8.15 -9.17
C GLN A 188 13.15 -8.01 -10.05
N ILE A 189 12.24 -7.08 -9.73
CA ILE A 189 11.03 -6.80 -10.52
C ILE A 189 11.42 -6.32 -11.92
N PHE A 190 12.26 -5.28 -12.02
CA PHE A 190 12.57 -4.67 -13.30
C PHE A 190 13.53 -5.48 -14.18
N ALA A 191 14.22 -6.45 -13.61
CA ALA A 191 14.89 -7.49 -14.40
C ALA A 191 13.92 -8.39 -15.19
N ARG A 192 12.63 -8.35 -14.82
CA ARG A 192 11.53 -9.09 -15.47
C ARG A 192 10.53 -8.18 -16.19
N CYS A 193 10.78 -6.89 -16.30
CA CYS A 193 9.85 -5.96 -16.95
C CYS A 193 10.41 -5.44 -18.26
N THR A 194 9.50 -5.06 -19.18
CA THR A 194 9.84 -4.43 -20.46
C THR A 194 9.91 -2.90 -20.36
N PHE A 195 9.73 -2.33 -19.19
CA PHE A 195 9.80 -0.89 -18.90
C PHE A 195 10.65 -0.66 -17.63
N LYS A 196 10.83 0.60 -17.20
CA LYS A 196 11.75 0.99 -16.14
C LYS A 196 11.01 1.58 -14.94
N PRO A 197 11.66 1.65 -13.74
CA PRO A 197 11.08 2.30 -12.55
C PRO A 197 10.57 3.73 -12.81
N GLU A 198 11.28 4.52 -13.64
CA GLU A 198 10.94 5.92 -13.94
C GLU A 198 9.65 6.07 -14.74
N ASP A 199 9.24 5.02 -15.45
CA ASP A 199 8.00 5.01 -16.23
C ASP A 199 6.75 4.93 -15.32
N ILE A 200 6.92 4.61 -14.02
CA ILE A 200 5.86 4.62 -13.02
C ILE A 200 5.83 5.99 -12.34
N ASN A 201 4.84 6.80 -12.66
CA ASN A 201 4.64 8.14 -12.13
C ASN A 201 3.15 8.53 -12.16
N ASP A 202 2.81 9.72 -11.67
CA ASP A 202 1.41 10.18 -11.60
C ASP A 202 0.76 10.29 -12.99
N GLU A 203 1.50 10.63 -14.04
CA GLU A 203 0.98 10.73 -15.40
C GLU A 203 0.59 9.36 -15.96
N SER A 204 1.50 8.38 -15.85
CA SER A 204 1.25 7.02 -16.33
C SER A 204 0.15 6.29 -15.53
N ALA A 205 -0.04 6.65 -14.26
CA ALA A 205 -1.05 6.07 -13.39
C ALA A 205 -2.43 6.72 -13.51
N ALA A 206 -2.55 7.95 -14.02
CA ALA A 206 -3.77 8.76 -13.94
C ALA A 206 -5.01 8.06 -14.48
N THR A 207 -4.94 7.52 -15.70
CA THR A 207 -6.08 6.81 -16.34
C THR A 207 -6.46 5.55 -15.56
N LEU A 208 -5.47 4.78 -15.11
CA LEU A 208 -5.69 3.56 -14.34
C LEU A 208 -6.33 3.84 -12.99
N ILE A 209 -5.97 4.91 -12.31
CA ILE A 209 -6.59 5.33 -11.04
C ILE A 209 -8.10 5.51 -11.21
N GLU A 210 -8.55 6.17 -12.28
CA GLU A 210 -9.98 6.37 -12.53
C GLU A 210 -10.69 5.04 -12.90
N GLU A 211 -10.07 4.19 -13.70
CA GLU A 211 -10.59 2.86 -14.03
C GLU A 211 -10.70 1.97 -12.78
N LEU A 212 -9.68 2.00 -11.90
CA LEU A 212 -9.62 1.18 -10.69
C LEU A 212 -10.67 1.56 -9.64
N ARG A 213 -11.21 2.79 -9.65
CA ARG A 213 -12.38 3.14 -8.81
C ARG A 213 -13.59 2.27 -9.09
N HIS A 214 -13.73 1.84 -10.34
CA HIS A 214 -14.82 0.98 -10.82
C HIS A 214 -14.43 -0.50 -10.91
N TYR A 215 -13.24 -0.86 -10.40
CA TYR A 215 -12.76 -2.24 -10.45
C TYR A 215 -13.73 -3.18 -9.74
N PRO A 216 -14.19 -4.25 -10.41
CA PRO A 216 -15.15 -5.17 -9.82
C PRO A 216 -14.49 -6.08 -8.80
N VAL A 217 -15.17 -6.29 -7.68
CA VAL A 217 -14.76 -7.23 -6.62
C VAL A 217 -15.81 -8.31 -6.52
N GLU A 218 -15.39 -9.54 -6.79
CA GLU A 218 -16.23 -10.74 -6.75
C GLU A 218 -16.06 -11.51 -5.44
#